data_3c0d6c63dececf2ba9e1fbc0ec9b4245
#
_entry.id   3c0d6c63dececf2ba9e1fbc0ec9b4245
#
_cell.length_a   1.000
_cell.length_b   1.000
_cell.length_c   1.000
_cell.angle_alpha   90.00
_cell.angle_beta   90.00
_cell.angle_gamma   90.00
#
_symmetry.space_group_name_H-M   'P 1'
#
loop_
_entity.id
_entity.type
_entity.pdbx_description
1 polymer ?
#
loop_
_entity_poly.entity_id
_entity_poly.type
_entity_poly.pdbx_seq_one_letter_code
_entity_poly.pdbx_strand_id
1 'polypeptide(L)'
;MTSQNVRFQPRRVAVVVAMVVGLLVLPTVGVLGTDPVGAAAAHPVMGRSRVTAADLAGWFRSKGKTSKATVSIDVLAGHFISEGADEGVAGDLAFAQSIVETGYFTFSARVLPSYNNFSGLGAVDGGTGAAAFSTAELGVRAQVQHLRAYADPTVTVAKLAHPLIDPRFHLVAPKGKAPNWEQYGNGIWATDPGYAAKVLGIYDQILAYAGNPATPPTTTVPARTFPPFASATAAVDQSYGDILGRSPSASERASAVAALNAGTKTPSQLMAELVAGEGVRDAQPVARLYLAGLGRLPDRSGLQYWTRRHAAGVPLVTLANQFLVSSEFQRRYGSPGNTAYIDVLYRNVLGRPADASGADYWNRRLTAGRITRAGLLVQFSESSENKAKTASKVEASVVYVGMVLRAPDPSVLSWWATKKASGSPLSTLTDLVYDSSAYRNRF
;
A
#
# COMPACT_ATOMS: atom_id res chain seq x y z
N MET A 1 64.58 30.83 -6.45
CA MET A 1 65.26 29.89 -5.57
C MET A 1 64.32 28.73 -5.36
N THR A 2 64.63 27.76 -6.03
CA THR A 2 64.93 26.34 -5.81
C THR A 2 63.58 25.54 -5.51
N SER A 3 63.24 24.58 -6.15
CA SER A 3 63.75 23.52 -7.05
C SER A 3 62.84 22.35 -6.94
N GLN A 4 62.41 21.82 -8.05
CA GLN A 4 61.62 20.61 -8.24
C GLN A 4 62.35 19.37 -7.71
N ASN A 5 61.61 18.33 -7.37
CA ASN A 5 62.01 16.98 -7.70
C ASN A 5 60.82 16.03 -7.84
N VAL A 6 60.61 15.60 -9.07
CA VAL A 6 59.75 14.51 -9.49
C VAL A 6 60.54 13.21 -9.36
N ARG A 7 59.98 12.16 -8.74
CA ARG A 7 60.50 10.78 -8.82
C ARG A 7 59.46 9.82 -9.38
N PHE A 8 59.83 9.27 -10.55
CA PHE A 8 59.18 8.11 -11.20
C PHE A 8 59.45 6.82 -10.44
N GLN A 9 58.48 5.93 -10.37
CA GLN A 9 58.69 4.53 -10.02
C GLN A 9 58.30 3.61 -11.19
N PRO A 10 59.07 2.54 -11.44
CA PRO A 10 58.83 1.62 -12.57
C PRO A 10 57.89 0.47 -12.22
N ARG A 11 57.08 0.11 -13.20
CA ARG A 11 56.22 -1.08 -13.21
C ARG A 11 57.09 -2.35 -13.26
N ARG A 12 56.77 -3.33 -12.41
CA ARG A 12 57.27 -4.70 -12.54
C ARG A 12 56.15 -5.60 -13.08
N VAL A 13 56.43 -6.24 -14.21
CA VAL A 13 55.68 -7.31 -14.84
C VAL A 13 56.03 -8.62 -14.15
N ALA A 14 55.08 -9.39 -13.68
CA ALA A 14 55.30 -10.76 -13.18
C ALA A 14 54.76 -11.77 -14.20
N VAL A 15 55.67 -12.65 -14.61
CA VAL A 15 55.44 -13.77 -15.52
C VAL A 15 54.91 -14.94 -14.69
N VAL A 16 53.77 -15.54 -15.14
CA VAL A 16 53.22 -16.77 -14.56
C VAL A 16 53.78 -17.98 -15.31
N VAL A 17 54.50 -18.83 -14.58
CA VAL A 17 54.93 -20.16 -15.08
C VAL A 17 54.00 -21.20 -14.52
N ALA A 18 53.32 -21.94 -15.39
CA ALA A 18 52.48 -23.07 -15.03
C ALA A 18 53.35 -24.35 -14.94
N MET A 19 53.34 -25.00 -13.77
CA MET A 19 53.90 -26.33 -13.60
C MET A 19 52.72 -27.34 -13.48
N VAL A 20 52.69 -28.29 -14.37
CA VAL A 20 51.85 -29.50 -14.31
C VAL A 20 52.57 -30.54 -13.47
N VAL A 21 51.98 -30.96 -12.36
CA VAL A 21 52.44 -32.12 -11.58
C VAL A 21 51.34 -33.17 -11.56
N GLY A 22 51.68 -34.34 -12.12
CA GLY A 22 50.80 -35.50 -12.17
C GLY A 22 50.56 -36.10 -10.78
N LEU A 23 49.33 -36.49 -10.53
CA LEU A 23 48.86 -37.08 -9.26
C LEU A 23 48.83 -38.60 -9.36
N LEU A 24 49.64 -39.27 -8.56
CA LEU A 24 49.55 -40.71 -8.27
C LEU A 24 48.44 -40.92 -7.27
N VAL A 25 47.45 -41.76 -7.59
CA VAL A 25 46.37 -42.15 -6.67
C VAL A 25 46.79 -43.41 -5.90
N LEU A 26 46.86 -43.31 -4.60
CA LEU A 26 46.90 -44.46 -3.69
C LEU A 26 45.59 -44.49 -2.87
N PRO A 27 44.96 -45.65 -2.68
CA PRO A 27 43.71 -45.71 -1.86
C PRO A 27 44.02 -45.63 -0.39
N THR A 28 43.53 -44.62 0.31
CA THR A 28 43.50 -44.54 1.75
C THR A 28 42.21 -45.14 2.30
N VAL A 29 42.38 -46.13 3.17
CA VAL A 29 41.28 -46.72 3.96
C VAL A 29 40.63 -45.64 4.82
N GLY A 30 39.30 -45.46 4.63
CA GLY A 30 38.56 -44.46 5.36
C GLY A 30 38.43 -44.76 6.85
N VAL A 31 38.90 -43.85 7.67
CA VAL A 31 38.46 -43.71 9.04
C VAL A 31 37.08 -43.05 9.01
N LEU A 32 36.05 -43.75 9.50
CA LEU A 32 34.73 -43.18 9.70
C LEU A 32 34.86 -42.05 10.73
N GLY A 33 35.06 -40.81 10.21
CA GLY A 33 34.85 -39.61 10.99
C GLY A 33 33.35 -39.48 11.24
N THR A 34 32.97 -39.41 12.50
CA THR A 34 31.63 -38.99 12.92
C THR A 34 31.47 -37.55 12.39
N ASP A 35 30.61 -37.39 11.36
CA ASP A 35 30.18 -36.05 10.96
C ASP A 35 29.66 -35.32 12.19
N PRO A 36 30.07 -34.05 12.43
CA PRO A 36 29.42 -33.26 13.48
C PRO A 36 27.94 -33.16 13.10
N VAL A 37 27.11 -33.60 14.06
CA VAL A 37 25.64 -33.42 13.98
C VAL A 37 25.38 -32.03 13.39
N GLY A 38 24.86 -32.01 12.17
CA GLY A 38 24.69 -30.77 11.43
C GLY A 38 23.99 -29.74 12.31
N ALA A 39 24.57 -28.55 12.42
CA ALA A 39 23.89 -27.42 13.03
C ALA A 39 22.55 -27.27 12.36
N ALA A 40 21.46 -27.39 13.13
CA ALA A 40 20.11 -27.22 12.62
C ALA A 40 20.08 -25.88 11.85
N ALA A 41 19.55 -25.90 10.64
CA ALA A 41 19.50 -24.71 9.80
C ALA A 41 18.78 -23.59 10.57
N ALA A 42 19.44 -22.45 10.73
CA ALA A 42 18.86 -21.32 11.44
C ALA A 42 17.63 -20.78 10.69
N HIS A 43 16.61 -20.36 11.44
CA HIS A 43 15.40 -19.75 10.89
C HIS A 43 15.50 -18.22 11.01
N PRO A 44 15.97 -17.51 9.98
CA PRO A 44 16.09 -16.05 10.05
C PRO A 44 14.71 -15.40 10.18
N VAL A 45 14.63 -14.35 10.99
CA VAL A 45 13.41 -13.51 11.09
C VAL A 45 13.23 -12.68 9.83
N MET A 46 14.36 -12.11 9.34
CA MET A 46 14.37 -11.40 8.06
C MET A 46 14.39 -12.38 6.90
N GLY A 47 13.52 -12.17 5.92
CA GLY A 47 13.41 -13.02 4.75
C GLY A 47 12.05 -13.01 4.10
N ARG A 48 11.85 -13.92 3.16
CA ARG A 48 10.55 -14.10 2.47
C ARG A 48 9.81 -15.27 3.10
N SER A 49 8.49 -15.16 3.15
CA SER A 49 7.61 -16.29 3.47
C SER A 49 7.82 -17.44 2.47
N ARG A 50 7.85 -18.65 2.98
CA ARG A 50 8.01 -19.90 2.20
C ARG A 50 6.66 -20.48 1.78
N VAL A 51 5.57 -20.07 2.43
CA VAL A 51 4.21 -20.53 2.16
C VAL A 51 3.32 -19.34 1.82
N THR A 52 2.17 -19.63 1.19
CA THR A 52 1.20 -18.61 0.79
C THR A 52 0.19 -18.31 1.92
N ALA A 53 -0.55 -17.21 1.80
CA ALA A 53 -1.67 -16.92 2.69
C ALA A 53 -2.74 -18.04 2.67
N ALA A 54 -2.96 -18.66 1.51
CA ALA A 54 -3.90 -19.77 1.38
C ALA A 54 -3.43 -21.01 2.17
N ASP A 55 -2.12 -21.30 2.18
CA ASP A 55 -1.55 -22.39 2.97
C ASP A 55 -1.72 -22.14 4.47
N LEU A 56 -1.43 -20.92 4.94
CA LEU A 56 -1.60 -20.53 6.34
C LEU A 56 -3.06 -20.68 6.79
N ALA A 57 -4.00 -20.12 6.03
CA ALA A 57 -5.41 -20.21 6.33
C ALA A 57 -5.94 -21.65 6.24
N GLY A 58 -5.49 -22.41 5.24
CA GLY A 58 -5.82 -23.82 5.05
C GLY A 58 -5.31 -24.68 6.21
N TRP A 59 -4.04 -24.49 6.61
CA TRP A 59 -3.47 -25.16 7.77
C TRP A 59 -4.27 -24.84 9.06
N PHE A 60 -4.60 -23.58 9.30
CA PHE A 60 -5.38 -23.20 10.47
C PHE A 60 -6.73 -23.91 10.50
N ARG A 61 -7.45 -23.94 9.39
CA ARG A 61 -8.75 -24.66 9.26
C ARG A 61 -8.59 -26.17 9.52
N SER A 62 -7.48 -26.78 9.05
CA SER A 62 -7.21 -28.20 9.28
C SER A 62 -7.08 -28.57 10.77
N LYS A 63 -6.83 -27.57 11.64
CA LYS A 63 -6.79 -27.79 13.10
C LYS A 63 -8.17 -27.81 13.76
N GLY A 64 -9.26 -27.63 13.01
CA GLY A 64 -10.62 -27.59 13.56
C GLY A 64 -10.85 -26.44 14.55
N LYS A 65 -10.04 -25.37 14.48
CA LYS A 65 -10.15 -24.21 15.36
C LYS A 65 -10.97 -23.10 14.72
N THR A 66 -11.66 -22.32 15.55
CA THR A 66 -12.39 -21.13 15.12
C THR A 66 -11.65 -19.89 15.61
N SER A 67 -11.28 -19.01 14.66
CA SER A 67 -10.66 -17.73 14.98
C SER A 67 -11.70 -16.75 15.53
N LYS A 68 -11.35 -16.02 16.59
CA LYS A 68 -12.10 -14.87 17.11
C LYS A 68 -11.51 -13.53 16.63
N ALA A 69 -10.56 -13.54 15.71
CA ALA A 69 -10.02 -12.32 15.13
C ALA A 69 -11.16 -11.49 14.48
N THR A 70 -10.97 -10.17 14.40
CA THR A 70 -11.96 -9.24 13.83
C THR A 70 -12.16 -9.40 12.32
N VAL A 71 -11.29 -10.17 11.68
CA VAL A 71 -11.34 -10.51 10.25
C VAL A 71 -11.28 -12.03 10.06
N SER A 72 -11.66 -12.53 8.88
CA SER A 72 -11.55 -13.94 8.55
C SER A 72 -10.09 -14.41 8.58
N ILE A 73 -9.86 -15.71 8.76
CA ILE A 73 -8.49 -16.27 8.78
C ILE A 73 -7.77 -16.06 7.44
N ASP A 74 -8.50 -16.04 6.32
CA ASP A 74 -7.93 -15.78 5.00
C ASP A 74 -7.41 -14.34 4.90
N VAL A 75 -8.19 -13.37 5.40
CA VAL A 75 -7.79 -11.96 5.47
C VAL A 75 -6.58 -11.80 6.37
N LEU A 76 -6.64 -12.40 7.56
CA LEU A 76 -5.55 -12.29 8.54
C LEU A 76 -4.25 -12.88 8.00
N ALA A 77 -4.30 -14.08 7.40
CA ALA A 77 -3.16 -14.70 6.74
C ALA A 77 -2.60 -13.82 5.61
N GLY A 78 -3.49 -13.18 4.84
CA GLY A 78 -3.12 -12.21 3.83
C GLY A 78 -2.30 -11.05 4.39
N HIS A 79 -2.73 -10.48 5.51
CA HIS A 79 -2.01 -9.39 6.18
C HIS A 79 -0.61 -9.83 6.66
N PHE A 80 -0.47 -11.04 7.21
CA PHE A 80 0.86 -11.54 7.61
C PHE A 80 1.82 -11.65 6.43
N ILE A 81 1.35 -12.15 5.29
CA ILE A 81 2.20 -12.29 4.09
C ILE A 81 2.54 -10.94 3.49
N SER A 82 1.56 -10.01 3.39
CA SER A 82 1.81 -8.68 2.79
C SER A 82 2.70 -7.80 3.66
N GLU A 83 2.36 -7.63 4.94
CA GLU A 83 3.14 -6.79 5.85
C GLU A 83 4.55 -7.35 6.07
N GLY A 84 4.67 -8.70 6.12
CA GLY A 84 5.97 -9.37 6.17
C GLY A 84 6.81 -9.06 4.95
N ALA A 85 6.24 -9.15 3.75
CA ALA A 85 6.94 -8.86 2.49
C ALA A 85 7.39 -7.40 2.41
N ASP A 86 6.54 -6.45 2.82
CA ASP A 86 6.84 -5.02 2.79
C ASP A 86 8.01 -4.66 3.73
N GLU A 87 8.03 -5.22 4.94
CA GLU A 87 9.07 -4.96 5.93
C GLU A 87 10.29 -5.92 5.81
N GLY A 88 10.26 -6.87 4.88
CA GLY A 88 11.33 -7.85 4.68
C GLY A 88 11.42 -8.92 5.78
N VAL A 89 10.35 -9.17 6.51
CA VAL A 89 10.21 -10.18 7.58
C VAL A 89 9.47 -11.40 7.03
N ALA A 90 9.84 -12.60 7.45
CA ALA A 90 9.11 -13.84 7.10
C ALA A 90 7.72 -13.85 7.75
N GLY A 91 6.70 -13.43 7.00
CA GLY A 91 5.33 -13.26 7.49
C GLY A 91 4.67 -14.58 7.91
N ASP A 92 5.04 -15.69 7.31
CA ASP A 92 4.59 -17.04 7.70
C ASP A 92 5.10 -17.46 9.09
N LEU A 93 6.33 -17.10 9.43
CA LEU A 93 6.87 -17.29 10.79
C LEU A 93 6.22 -16.33 11.79
N ALA A 94 5.93 -15.08 11.39
CA ALA A 94 5.17 -14.14 12.23
C ALA A 94 3.73 -14.65 12.49
N PHE A 95 3.10 -15.29 11.50
CA PHE A 95 1.82 -15.96 11.68
C PHE A 95 1.94 -17.14 12.69
N ALA A 96 2.95 -18.00 12.54
CA ALA A 96 3.21 -19.10 13.49
C ALA A 96 3.40 -18.58 14.92
N GLN A 97 4.10 -17.45 15.09
CA GLN A 97 4.21 -16.77 16.38
C GLN A 97 2.84 -16.38 16.92
N SER A 98 1.99 -15.78 16.11
CA SER A 98 0.66 -15.32 16.55
C SER A 98 -0.25 -16.47 16.97
N ILE A 99 -0.10 -17.66 16.38
CA ILE A 99 -0.78 -18.88 16.85
C ILE A 99 -0.42 -19.18 18.31
N VAL A 100 0.87 -19.07 18.66
CA VAL A 100 1.36 -19.29 20.04
C VAL A 100 0.85 -18.19 20.97
N GLU A 101 1.01 -16.92 20.59
CA GLU A 101 0.68 -15.75 21.42
C GLU A 101 -0.81 -15.63 21.74
N THR A 102 -1.67 -15.99 20.81
CA THR A 102 -3.12 -15.82 20.92
C THR A 102 -3.87 -17.12 21.23
N GLY A 103 -3.15 -18.24 21.34
CA GLY A 103 -3.77 -19.56 21.50
C GLY A 103 -4.70 -19.90 20.33
N TYR A 104 -4.16 -19.92 19.11
CA TYR A 104 -4.94 -20.13 17.87
C TYR A 104 -6.02 -19.08 17.64
N PHE A 105 -5.69 -17.82 17.84
CA PHE A 105 -6.62 -16.68 17.67
C PHE A 105 -7.90 -16.79 18.53
N THR A 106 -7.81 -17.49 19.67
CA THR A 106 -8.90 -17.52 20.67
C THR A 106 -8.80 -16.34 21.63
N PHE A 107 -7.60 -15.76 21.73
CA PHE A 107 -7.25 -14.61 22.58
C PHE A 107 -7.44 -14.91 24.09
N SER A 108 -7.23 -13.92 24.93
CA SER A 108 -7.35 -14.02 26.37
C SER A 108 -8.09 -12.83 26.95
N ALA A 109 -8.40 -12.87 28.24
CA ALA A 109 -9.00 -11.73 28.93
C ALA A 109 -8.08 -10.47 28.96
N ARG A 110 -6.77 -10.64 28.77
CA ARG A 110 -5.79 -9.54 28.76
C ARG A 110 -5.62 -8.93 27.37
N VAL A 111 -5.82 -9.72 26.30
CA VAL A 111 -5.72 -9.29 24.90
C VAL A 111 -7.01 -9.72 24.22
N LEU A 112 -7.94 -8.77 24.12
CA LEU A 112 -9.24 -9.02 23.49
C LEU A 112 -9.11 -9.09 21.96
N PRO A 113 -9.98 -9.84 21.26
CA PRO A 113 -10.01 -9.86 19.79
C PRO A 113 -10.08 -8.46 19.16
N SER A 114 -10.87 -7.55 19.76
CA SER A 114 -11.05 -6.17 19.31
C SER A 114 -9.80 -5.30 19.40
N TYR A 115 -8.74 -5.76 20.12
CA TYR A 115 -7.47 -5.04 20.16
C TYR A 115 -6.63 -5.26 18.91
N ASN A 116 -6.98 -6.24 18.06
CA ASN A 116 -6.20 -6.60 16.87
C ASN A 116 -4.70 -6.79 17.16
N ASN A 117 -4.38 -7.26 18.37
CA ASN A 117 -3.00 -7.46 18.84
C ASN A 117 -2.69 -8.95 18.80
N PHE A 118 -1.90 -9.34 17.81
CA PHE A 118 -1.63 -10.75 17.52
C PHE A 118 -0.35 -11.30 18.16
N SER A 119 0.37 -10.45 18.89
CA SER A 119 1.67 -10.79 19.47
C SER A 119 1.85 -10.32 20.93
N GLY A 120 0.75 -9.92 21.57
CA GLY A 120 0.79 -9.49 22.96
C GLY A 120 1.56 -8.18 23.20
N LEU A 121 1.78 -7.34 22.19
CA LEU A 121 2.52 -6.09 22.34
C LEU A 121 1.91 -5.22 23.45
N GLY A 122 2.77 -4.81 24.40
CA GLY A 122 2.36 -3.98 25.53
C GLY A 122 1.70 -4.73 26.69
N ALA A 123 1.33 -6.00 26.53
CA ALA A 123 0.87 -6.84 27.63
C ALA A 123 2.07 -7.20 28.54
N VAL A 124 2.18 -6.52 29.67
CA VAL A 124 3.21 -6.82 30.70
C VAL A 124 2.55 -7.37 31.95
N ASP A 125 3.22 -8.26 32.64
CA ASP A 125 2.75 -8.77 33.93
C ASP A 125 2.64 -7.61 34.94
N GLY A 126 1.40 -7.34 35.39
CA GLY A 126 1.10 -6.23 36.31
C GLY A 126 0.90 -4.85 35.64
N GLY A 127 0.93 -4.73 34.30
CA GLY A 127 0.76 -3.47 33.58
C GLY A 127 -0.69 -3.16 33.16
N THR A 128 -0.94 -1.91 32.81
CA THR A 128 -2.24 -1.38 32.40
C THR A 128 -2.50 -1.60 30.91
N GLY A 129 -2.71 -2.83 30.48
CA GLY A 129 -3.31 -3.16 29.20
C GLY A 129 -2.33 -3.38 28.04
N ALA A 130 -2.74 -4.28 27.12
CA ALA A 130 -2.08 -4.52 25.84
C ALA A 130 -2.34 -3.37 24.87
N ALA A 131 -1.43 -3.17 23.90
CA ALA A 131 -1.68 -2.23 22.80
C ALA A 131 -2.92 -2.67 22.02
N ALA A 132 -3.69 -1.68 21.55
CA ALA A 132 -4.85 -1.89 20.69
C ALA A 132 -4.66 -1.16 19.36
N PHE A 133 -5.03 -1.83 18.26
CA PHE A 133 -4.90 -1.32 16.90
C PHE A 133 -6.28 -1.24 16.27
N SER A 134 -6.51 -0.21 15.45
CA SER A 134 -7.84 0.04 14.86
C SER A 134 -8.24 -0.99 13.81
N THR A 135 -7.29 -1.68 13.20
CA THR A 135 -7.53 -2.75 12.22
C THR A 135 -6.60 -3.94 12.45
N ALA A 136 -6.99 -5.12 11.95
CA ALA A 136 -6.16 -6.32 11.97
C ALA A 136 -4.84 -6.11 11.21
N GLU A 137 -4.88 -5.41 10.08
CA GLU A 137 -3.70 -5.03 9.29
C GLU A 137 -2.68 -4.27 10.14
N LEU A 138 -3.11 -3.21 10.82
CA LEU A 138 -2.23 -2.41 11.68
C LEU A 138 -1.65 -3.20 12.85
N GLY A 139 -2.42 -4.14 13.39
CA GLY A 139 -1.92 -5.04 14.45
C GLY A 139 -0.84 -5.99 13.95
N VAL A 140 -1.00 -6.55 12.75
CA VAL A 140 0.03 -7.38 12.09
C VAL A 140 1.25 -6.52 11.75
N ARG A 141 1.05 -5.31 11.18
CA ARG A 141 2.14 -4.35 10.91
C ARG A 141 2.97 -4.04 12.15
N ALA A 142 2.31 -3.76 13.26
CA ALA A 142 3.00 -3.49 14.52
C ALA A 142 3.88 -4.67 14.96
N GLN A 143 3.38 -5.90 14.86
CA GLN A 143 4.15 -7.10 15.16
C GLN A 143 5.35 -7.26 14.22
N VAL A 144 5.15 -7.09 12.93
CA VAL A 144 6.20 -7.23 11.92
C VAL A 144 7.30 -6.17 12.11
N GLN A 145 6.91 -4.91 12.37
CA GLN A 145 7.87 -3.84 12.70
C GLN A 145 8.66 -4.15 13.98
N HIS A 146 8.01 -4.75 14.99
CA HIS A 146 8.68 -5.17 16.21
C HIS A 146 9.68 -6.30 15.96
N LEU A 147 9.30 -7.31 15.18
CA LEU A 147 10.19 -8.40 14.76
C LEU A 147 11.38 -7.87 13.96
N ARG A 148 11.16 -6.94 13.03
CA ARG A 148 12.24 -6.28 12.30
C ARG A 148 13.20 -5.54 13.24
N ALA A 149 12.68 -4.88 14.27
CA ALA A 149 13.53 -4.21 15.27
C ALA A 149 14.44 -5.21 16.03
N TYR A 150 13.96 -6.43 16.30
CA TYR A 150 14.78 -7.49 16.89
C TYR A 150 15.82 -8.06 15.94
N ALA A 151 15.54 -8.11 14.63
CA ALA A 151 16.33 -8.87 13.67
C ALA A 151 17.29 -8.02 12.83
N ASP A 152 16.92 -6.77 12.50
CA ASP A 152 17.70 -5.89 11.63
C ASP A 152 18.50 -4.85 12.44
N PRO A 153 19.86 -4.99 12.53
CA PRO A 153 20.67 -4.04 13.29
C PRO A 153 20.72 -2.64 12.64
N THR A 154 20.29 -2.50 11.40
CA THR A 154 20.34 -1.25 10.65
C THR A 154 19.02 -0.52 10.58
N VAL A 155 17.93 -1.11 11.12
CA VAL A 155 16.59 -0.54 11.02
C VAL A 155 16.46 0.77 11.79
N THR A 156 15.86 1.75 11.14
CA THR A 156 15.42 3.02 11.72
C THR A 156 13.99 3.29 11.32
N VAL A 157 13.30 4.22 11.97
CA VAL A 157 11.94 4.59 11.58
C VAL A 157 11.85 5.00 10.10
N ALA A 158 12.86 5.70 9.59
CA ALA A 158 12.91 6.12 8.18
C ALA A 158 13.12 4.97 7.17
N LYS A 159 13.53 3.79 7.64
CA LYS A 159 13.72 2.59 6.81
C LYS A 159 12.55 1.61 6.85
N LEU A 160 11.51 1.90 7.64
CA LEU A 160 10.28 1.13 7.61
C LEU A 160 9.54 1.37 6.29
N ALA A 161 8.91 0.34 5.76
CA ALA A 161 8.11 0.43 4.54
C ALA A 161 6.84 1.27 4.76
N HIS A 162 6.30 1.22 5.97
CA HIS A 162 5.10 1.92 6.39
C HIS A 162 5.37 2.83 7.60
N PRO A 163 4.52 3.82 7.88
CA PRO A 163 4.60 4.61 9.10
C PRO A 163 4.69 3.71 10.34
N LEU A 164 5.53 4.11 11.29
CA LEU A 164 5.69 3.36 12.54
C LEU A 164 4.37 3.28 13.30
N ILE A 165 3.92 2.06 13.57
CA ILE A 165 2.73 1.76 14.36
C ILE A 165 3.07 0.95 15.62
N ASP A 166 4.23 0.28 15.67
CA ASP A 166 4.68 -0.47 16.84
C ASP A 166 5.03 0.47 17.99
N PRO A 167 4.26 0.47 19.11
CA PRO A 167 4.51 1.35 20.25
C PRO A 167 5.78 1.00 21.03
N ARG A 168 6.35 -0.17 20.78
CA ARG A 168 7.53 -0.69 21.49
C ARG A 168 8.79 -0.73 20.62
N PHE A 169 8.72 -0.25 19.38
CA PHE A 169 9.86 -0.26 18.44
C PHE A 169 11.13 0.31 19.07
N HIS A 170 11.01 1.47 19.75
CA HIS A 170 12.15 2.14 20.37
C HIS A 170 12.71 1.42 21.61
N LEU A 171 11.94 0.52 22.23
CA LEU A 171 12.37 -0.23 23.40
C LEU A 171 13.26 -1.43 23.07
N VAL A 172 13.31 -1.85 21.80
CA VAL A 172 14.24 -2.87 21.35
C VAL A 172 15.62 -2.24 21.18
N ALA A 173 16.52 -2.54 22.11
CA ALA A 173 17.90 -2.06 22.12
C ALA A 173 18.87 -3.17 22.57
N PRO A 174 20.00 -3.38 21.87
CA PRO A 174 20.28 -2.86 20.54
C PRO A 174 19.34 -3.44 19.49
N LYS A 175 19.19 -2.76 18.34
CA LYS A 175 18.53 -3.33 17.17
C LYS A 175 19.33 -4.54 16.66
N GLY A 176 18.63 -5.52 16.08
CA GLY A 176 19.28 -6.69 15.51
C GLY A 176 19.80 -7.71 16.53
N LYS A 177 19.37 -7.63 17.80
CA LYS A 177 19.88 -8.51 18.87
C LYS A 177 19.42 -9.98 18.77
N ALA A 178 18.42 -10.28 17.94
CA ALA A 178 17.90 -11.63 17.70
C ALA A 178 17.53 -11.83 16.23
N PRO A 179 18.51 -12.01 15.34
CA PRO A 179 18.26 -12.19 13.90
C PRO A 179 17.61 -13.52 13.53
N ASN A 180 17.67 -14.53 14.41
CA ASN A 180 17.10 -15.86 14.16
C ASN A 180 16.08 -16.24 15.24
N TRP A 181 15.05 -16.99 14.85
CA TRP A 181 13.96 -17.43 15.73
C TRP A 181 14.44 -18.28 16.92
N GLU A 182 15.51 -19.05 16.77
CA GLU A 182 16.11 -19.87 17.83
C GLU A 182 16.57 -19.05 19.04
N GLN A 183 16.74 -17.75 18.86
CA GLN A 183 17.16 -16.81 19.91
C GLN A 183 16.01 -16.28 20.76
N TYR A 184 14.75 -16.54 20.34
CA TYR A 184 13.56 -16.03 21.02
C TYR A 184 13.23 -16.92 22.24
N GLY A 185 12.98 -16.30 23.37
CA GLY A 185 12.87 -16.91 24.69
C GLY A 185 13.97 -16.39 25.63
N ASN A 186 14.03 -16.84 26.88
CA ASN A 186 15.01 -16.41 27.88
C ASN A 186 15.12 -14.89 28.06
N GLY A 187 14.00 -14.19 27.98
CA GLY A 187 13.92 -12.71 28.04
C GLY A 187 14.07 -11.98 26.70
N ILE A 188 14.29 -12.69 25.61
CA ILE A 188 14.15 -12.16 24.24
C ILE A 188 12.74 -12.48 23.77
N TRP A 189 11.90 -11.46 23.58
CA TRP A 189 10.47 -11.53 23.34
C TRP A 189 9.67 -12.13 24.51
N ALA A 190 9.95 -13.34 24.92
CA ALA A 190 9.28 -14.04 26.00
C ALA A 190 10.29 -14.57 27.06
N THR A 191 9.83 -14.77 28.28
CA THR A 191 10.65 -15.32 29.36
C THR A 191 10.81 -16.87 29.28
N ASP A 192 9.83 -17.55 28.64
CA ASP A 192 9.84 -18.99 28.44
C ASP A 192 11.02 -19.45 27.57
N PRO A 193 11.93 -20.28 28.08
CA PRO A 193 13.07 -20.80 27.31
C PRO A 193 12.63 -21.71 26.15
N GLY A 194 11.44 -22.32 26.23
CA GLY A 194 10.87 -23.15 25.17
C GLY A 194 10.11 -22.37 24.09
N TYR A 195 10.10 -21.04 24.15
CA TYR A 195 9.28 -20.21 23.27
C TYR A 195 9.60 -20.41 21.78
N ALA A 196 10.88 -20.33 21.39
CA ALA A 196 11.32 -20.54 20.02
C ALA A 196 10.87 -21.92 19.49
N ALA A 197 11.06 -22.99 20.30
CA ALA A 197 10.65 -24.32 19.88
C ALA A 197 9.14 -24.43 19.64
N LYS A 198 8.32 -23.73 20.43
CA LYS A 198 6.86 -23.70 20.21
C LYS A 198 6.50 -23.01 18.87
N VAL A 199 7.10 -21.86 18.57
CA VAL A 199 6.87 -21.14 17.34
C VAL A 199 7.33 -21.96 16.13
N LEU A 200 8.55 -22.48 16.17
CA LEU A 200 9.12 -23.30 15.10
C LEU A 200 8.36 -24.61 14.92
N GLY A 201 7.89 -25.24 15.99
CA GLY A 201 7.06 -26.44 15.89
C GLY A 201 5.69 -26.18 15.24
N ILE A 202 5.11 -24.99 15.37
CA ILE A 202 3.94 -24.58 14.60
C ILE A 202 4.33 -24.35 13.14
N TYR A 203 5.46 -23.69 12.89
CA TYR A 203 5.94 -23.42 11.54
C TYR A 203 6.23 -24.71 10.76
N ASP A 204 6.88 -25.70 11.37
CA ASP A 204 7.11 -27.01 10.76
C ASP A 204 5.80 -27.71 10.35
N GLN A 205 4.76 -27.60 11.17
CA GLN A 205 3.44 -28.12 10.83
C GLN A 205 2.81 -27.37 9.65
N ILE A 206 3.02 -26.06 9.54
CA ILE A 206 2.58 -25.25 8.40
C ILE A 206 3.31 -25.68 7.13
N LEU A 207 4.64 -25.83 7.20
CA LEU A 207 5.46 -26.28 6.08
C LEU A 207 5.07 -27.69 5.61
N ALA A 208 4.86 -28.60 6.55
CA ALA A 208 4.41 -29.96 6.24
C ALA A 208 3.02 -29.98 5.58
N TYR A 209 2.12 -29.11 6.02
CA TYR A 209 0.81 -28.93 5.39
C TYR A 209 0.93 -28.39 3.96
N ALA A 210 1.76 -27.37 3.74
CA ALA A 210 1.98 -26.77 2.41
C ALA A 210 2.70 -27.72 1.43
N GLY A 211 3.61 -28.57 1.94
CA GLY A 211 4.31 -29.58 1.14
C GLY A 211 3.47 -30.83 0.83
N ASN A 212 2.46 -31.10 1.63
CA ASN A 212 1.52 -32.21 1.46
C ASN A 212 0.14 -31.78 1.93
N PRO A 213 -0.51 -30.82 1.26
CA PRO A 213 -1.84 -30.39 1.64
C PRO A 213 -2.75 -31.61 1.56
N ALA A 214 -3.22 -32.09 2.72
CA ALA A 214 -4.34 -33.03 2.73
C ALA A 214 -5.43 -32.39 1.85
N THR A 215 -5.89 -33.13 0.83
CA THR A 215 -6.95 -32.65 -0.06
C THR A 215 -8.01 -32.00 0.82
N PRO A 216 -8.24 -30.68 0.74
CA PRO A 216 -9.26 -30.06 1.55
C PRO A 216 -10.56 -30.84 1.30
N PRO A 217 -11.38 -31.11 2.32
CA PRO A 217 -12.71 -31.59 2.03
C PRO A 217 -13.26 -30.63 0.96
N THR A 218 -13.73 -31.17 -0.14
CA THR A 218 -14.27 -30.42 -1.27
C THR A 218 -15.56 -29.74 -0.81
N THR A 219 -15.44 -28.80 0.10
CA THR A 219 -16.36 -27.69 0.19
C THR A 219 -15.94 -26.84 -1.01
N THR A 220 -16.58 -27.09 -2.13
CA THR A 220 -16.65 -26.14 -3.21
C THR A 220 -17.17 -24.86 -2.59
N VAL A 221 -16.27 -24.00 -2.11
CA VAL A 221 -16.61 -22.58 -1.98
C VAL A 221 -17.03 -22.22 -3.40
N PRO A 222 -18.31 -21.87 -3.62
CA PRO A 222 -18.75 -21.54 -4.97
C PRO A 222 -17.79 -20.50 -5.50
N ALA A 223 -17.23 -20.76 -6.71
CA ALA A 223 -16.29 -19.86 -7.34
C ALA A 223 -16.89 -18.46 -7.23
N ARG A 224 -16.15 -17.53 -6.58
CA ARG A 224 -16.67 -16.16 -6.41
C ARG A 224 -16.98 -15.60 -7.78
N THR A 225 -18.17 -15.16 -7.95
CA THR A 225 -18.61 -14.45 -9.15
C THR A 225 -18.37 -12.97 -8.95
N PHE A 226 -18.00 -12.30 -10.00
CA PHE A 226 -17.69 -10.86 -10.02
C PHE A 226 -18.59 -10.13 -11.03
N PRO A 227 -19.92 -10.30 -10.98
CA PRO A 227 -20.77 -9.68 -11.99
C PRO A 227 -20.56 -8.17 -12.00
N PRO A 228 -20.46 -7.54 -13.18
CA PRO A 228 -20.69 -8.12 -14.51
C PRO A 228 -19.49 -8.87 -15.12
N PHE A 229 -18.38 -9.03 -14.41
CA PHE A 229 -17.15 -9.59 -14.95
C PHE A 229 -17.09 -11.11 -14.85
N ALA A 230 -16.48 -11.73 -15.87
CA ALA A 230 -16.32 -13.18 -15.94
C ALA A 230 -15.29 -13.73 -14.93
N SER A 231 -14.39 -12.88 -14.38
CA SER A 231 -13.34 -13.31 -13.46
C SER A 231 -12.83 -12.15 -12.59
N ALA A 232 -12.14 -12.48 -11.51
CA ALA A 232 -11.41 -11.50 -10.69
C ALA A 232 -10.40 -10.69 -11.53
N THR A 233 -9.70 -11.34 -12.47
CA THR A 233 -8.75 -10.67 -13.37
C THR A 233 -9.45 -9.61 -14.21
N ALA A 234 -10.57 -9.95 -14.83
CA ALA A 234 -11.35 -8.99 -15.62
C ALA A 234 -11.86 -7.83 -14.76
N ALA A 235 -12.32 -8.10 -13.52
CA ALA A 235 -12.74 -7.06 -12.59
C ALA A 235 -11.59 -6.12 -12.20
N VAL A 236 -10.40 -6.65 -11.94
CA VAL A 236 -9.21 -5.86 -11.62
C VAL A 236 -8.79 -5.00 -12.81
N ASP A 237 -8.64 -5.60 -13.99
CA ASP A 237 -8.20 -4.86 -15.19
C ASP A 237 -9.18 -3.73 -15.53
N GLN A 238 -10.47 -3.99 -15.39
CA GLN A 238 -11.50 -2.97 -15.60
C GLN A 238 -11.46 -1.86 -14.52
N SER A 239 -11.23 -2.21 -13.26
CA SER A 239 -11.13 -1.22 -12.18
C SER A 239 -10.01 -0.22 -12.41
N TYR A 240 -8.82 -0.72 -12.81
CA TYR A 240 -7.69 0.14 -13.15
C TYR A 240 -7.95 0.99 -14.40
N GLY A 241 -8.55 0.38 -15.43
CA GLY A 241 -8.93 1.07 -16.66
C GLY A 241 -9.96 2.19 -16.43
N ASP A 242 -10.96 1.93 -15.59
CA ASP A 242 -12.02 2.88 -15.28
C ASP A 242 -11.51 4.06 -14.42
N ILE A 243 -10.76 3.79 -13.38
CA ILE A 243 -10.38 4.82 -12.39
C ILE A 243 -9.08 5.54 -12.80
N LEU A 244 -8.07 4.80 -13.25
CA LEU A 244 -6.74 5.35 -13.54
C LEU A 244 -6.46 5.53 -15.04
N GLY A 245 -7.30 4.94 -15.91
CA GLY A 245 -7.10 4.98 -17.36
C GLY A 245 -5.87 4.20 -17.83
N ARG A 246 -5.36 3.26 -17.04
CA ARG A 246 -4.22 2.39 -17.33
C ARG A 246 -4.49 0.94 -16.95
N SER A 247 -3.72 0.02 -17.49
CA SER A 247 -3.69 -1.35 -17.00
C SER A 247 -2.90 -1.44 -15.69
N PRO A 248 -3.22 -2.39 -14.81
CA PRO A 248 -2.40 -2.71 -13.66
C PRO A 248 -1.06 -3.32 -14.10
N SER A 249 0.00 -3.11 -13.33
CA SER A 249 1.25 -3.87 -13.45
C SER A 249 1.00 -5.35 -13.07
N ALA A 250 1.95 -6.22 -13.37
CA ALA A 250 1.83 -7.64 -13.02
C ALA A 250 1.66 -7.87 -11.51
N SER A 251 2.38 -7.12 -10.67
CA SER A 251 2.28 -7.22 -9.21
C SER A 251 0.97 -6.65 -8.67
N GLU A 252 0.52 -5.49 -9.16
CA GLU A 252 -0.78 -4.90 -8.78
C GLU A 252 -1.93 -5.86 -9.14
N ARG A 253 -1.90 -6.43 -10.36
CA ARG A 253 -2.91 -7.40 -10.81
C ARG A 253 -2.91 -8.63 -9.91
N ALA A 254 -1.75 -9.25 -9.67
CA ALA A 254 -1.66 -10.46 -8.86
C ALA A 254 -2.20 -10.21 -7.43
N SER A 255 -1.81 -9.11 -6.80
CA SER A 255 -2.24 -8.73 -5.45
C SER A 255 -3.76 -8.49 -5.38
N ALA A 256 -4.30 -7.69 -6.31
CA ALA A 256 -5.72 -7.37 -6.34
C ALA A 256 -6.59 -8.61 -6.66
N VAL A 257 -6.17 -9.45 -7.63
CA VAL A 257 -6.87 -10.71 -7.97
C VAL A 257 -6.89 -11.66 -6.78
N ALA A 258 -5.77 -11.80 -6.06
CA ALA A 258 -5.71 -12.61 -4.85
C ALA A 258 -6.70 -12.10 -3.79
N ALA A 259 -6.76 -10.78 -3.55
CA ALA A 259 -7.68 -10.16 -2.60
C ALA A 259 -9.17 -10.39 -2.99
N LEU A 260 -9.51 -10.24 -4.26
CA LEU A 260 -10.87 -10.50 -4.75
C LEU A 260 -11.26 -11.98 -4.59
N ASN A 261 -10.40 -12.90 -4.99
CA ASN A 261 -10.65 -14.34 -4.87
C ASN A 261 -10.74 -14.79 -3.42
N ALA A 262 -9.91 -14.26 -2.55
CA ALA A 262 -9.98 -14.49 -1.10
C ALA A 262 -11.23 -13.84 -0.45
N GLY A 263 -11.88 -12.89 -1.13
CA GLY A 263 -13.01 -12.13 -0.60
C GLY A 263 -12.66 -11.13 0.49
N THR A 264 -11.39 -10.80 0.58
CA THR A 264 -10.90 -9.73 1.48
C THR A 264 -11.24 -8.35 0.95
N LYS A 265 -11.59 -8.29 -0.34
CA LYS A 265 -11.95 -7.08 -1.04
C LYS A 265 -13.03 -7.37 -2.08
N THR A 266 -13.93 -6.41 -2.31
CA THR A 266 -14.85 -6.41 -3.44
C THR A 266 -14.28 -5.58 -4.59
N PRO A 267 -14.76 -5.75 -5.84
CA PRO A 267 -14.35 -4.88 -6.95
C PRO A 267 -14.62 -3.39 -6.67
N SER A 268 -15.73 -3.06 -6.03
CA SER A 268 -16.07 -1.67 -5.67
C SER A 268 -15.14 -1.10 -4.59
N GLN A 269 -14.72 -1.91 -3.62
CA GLN A 269 -13.71 -1.51 -2.64
C GLN A 269 -12.34 -1.28 -3.29
N LEU A 270 -11.94 -2.12 -4.26
CA LEU A 270 -10.73 -1.89 -5.05
C LEU A 270 -10.82 -0.55 -5.79
N MET A 271 -11.95 -0.25 -6.43
CA MET A 271 -12.16 1.04 -7.10
C MET A 271 -12.08 2.22 -6.13
N ALA A 272 -12.65 2.10 -4.94
CA ALA A 272 -12.56 3.13 -3.91
C ALA A 272 -11.11 3.39 -3.48
N GLU A 273 -10.31 2.34 -3.31
CA GLU A 273 -8.88 2.45 -2.99
C GLU A 273 -8.10 3.13 -4.11
N LEU A 274 -8.35 2.77 -5.38
CA LEU A 274 -7.70 3.41 -6.52
C LEU A 274 -8.03 4.91 -6.59
N VAL A 275 -9.27 5.30 -6.29
CA VAL A 275 -9.67 6.72 -6.21
C VAL A 275 -8.98 7.43 -5.06
N ALA A 276 -8.90 6.79 -3.88
CA ALA A 276 -8.29 7.36 -2.67
C ALA A 276 -6.74 7.37 -2.72
N GLY A 277 -6.13 6.48 -3.50
CA GLY A 277 -4.70 6.36 -3.70
C GLY A 277 -4.19 7.21 -4.88
N GLU A 278 -3.91 6.56 -6.01
CA GLU A 278 -3.41 7.25 -7.20
C GLU A 278 -4.38 8.29 -7.76
N GLY A 279 -5.68 8.05 -7.62
CA GLY A 279 -6.70 9.00 -8.04
C GLY A 279 -6.58 10.36 -7.35
N VAL A 280 -6.22 10.38 -6.05
CA VAL A 280 -5.98 11.64 -5.31
C VAL A 280 -4.80 12.40 -5.89
N ARG A 281 -3.72 11.69 -6.26
CA ARG A 281 -2.51 12.29 -6.80
C ARG A 281 -2.70 12.78 -8.23
N ASP A 282 -3.38 12.02 -9.08
CA ASP A 282 -3.33 12.21 -10.52
C ASP A 282 -4.66 12.68 -11.12
N ALA A 283 -5.80 12.07 -10.76
CA ALA A 283 -7.11 12.38 -11.34
C ALA A 283 -7.82 13.56 -10.68
N GLN A 284 -7.77 13.65 -9.36
CA GLN A 284 -8.47 14.72 -8.63
C GLN A 284 -7.91 16.11 -8.90
N PRO A 285 -6.58 16.37 -9.00
CA PRO A 285 -6.05 17.66 -9.42
C PRO A 285 -6.57 18.08 -10.81
N VAL A 286 -6.64 17.14 -11.75
CA VAL A 286 -7.20 17.38 -13.08
C VAL A 286 -8.68 17.77 -12.99
N ALA A 287 -9.49 17.04 -12.23
CA ALA A 287 -10.90 17.37 -12.05
C ALA A 287 -11.09 18.77 -11.41
N ARG A 288 -10.21 19.16 -10.45
CA ARG A 288 -10.22 20.51 -9.88
C ARG A 288 -9.83 21.60 -10.88
N LEU A 289 -8.88 21.29 -11.80
CA LEU A 289 -8.56 22.23 -12.90
C LEU A 289 -9.77 22.48 -13.82
N TYR A 290 -10.56 21.44 -14.15
CA TYR A 290 -11.80 21.60 -14.90
C TYR A 290 -12.80 22.51 -14.19
N LEU A 291 -12.99 22.31 -12.90
CA LEU A 291 -13.87 23.13 -12.09
C LEU A 291 -13.37 24.58 -12.01
N ALA A 292 -12.09 24.78 -11.72
CA ALA A 292 -11.52 26.11 -11.54
C ALA A 292 -11.36 26.87 -12.85
N GLY A 293 -10.86 26.22 -13.89
CA GLY A 293 -10.58 26.87 -15.19
C GLY A 293 -11.77 26.96 -16.12
N LEU A 294 -12.62 25.91 -16.16
CA LEU A 294 -13.72 25.80 -17.10
C LEU A 294 -15.11 25.85 -16.45
N GLY A 295 -15.20 25.84 -15.11
CA GLY A 295 -16.47 25.91 -14.37
C GLY A 295 -17.38 24.70 -14.58
N ARG A 296 -16.85 23.56 -14.99
CA ARG A 296 -17.60 22.31 -15.21
C ARG A 296 -16.82 21.09 -14.75
N LEU A 297 -17.50 19.95 -14.61
CA LEU A 297 -16.86 18.64 -14.42
C LEU A 297 -16.22 18.17 -15.74
N PRO A 298 -15.15 17.35 -15.68
CA PRO A 298 -14.55 16.76 -16.86
C PRO A 298 -15.50 15.74 -17.52
N ASP A 299 -15.37 15.57 -18.82
CA ASP A 299 -15.82 14.38 -19.54
C ASP A 299 -14.76 13.27 -19.44
N ARG A 300 -15.12 12.03 -19.87
CA ARG A 300 -14.23 10.88 -19.78
C ARG A 300 -12.93 11.07 -20.53
N SER A 301 -13.01 11.50 -21.77
CA SER A 301 -11.84 11.64 -22.65
C SER A 301 -10.86 12.66 -22.09
N GLY A 302 -11.38 13.79 -21.62
CA GLY A 302 -10.60 14.84 -21.00
C GLY A 302 -9.98 14.41 -19.68
N LEU A 303 -10.75 13.79 -18.77
CA LEU A 303 -10.22 13.31 -17.49
C LEU A 303 -9.08 12.31 -17.71
N GLN A 304 -9.31 11.27 -18.52
CA GLN A 304 -8.31 10.23 -18.77
C GLN A 304 -7.08 10.76 -19.51
N TYR A 305 -7.25 11.63 -20.48
CA TYR A 305 -6.13 12.22 -21.24
C TYR A 305 -5.21 13.01 -20.32
N TRP A 306 -5.76 13.91 -19.52
CA TRP A 306 -4.97 14.79 -18.67
C TRP A 306 -4.42 14.06 -17.45
N THR A 307 -5.17 13.09 -16.86
CA THR A 307 -4.69 12.26 -15.77
C THR A 307 -3.45 11.47 -16.18
N ARG A 308 -3.47 10.81 -17.37
CA ARG A 308 -2.29 10.07 -17.86
C ARG A 308 -1.07 10.97 -18.06
N ARG A 309 -1.26 12.19 -18.56
CA ARG A 309 -0.15 13.13 -18.71
C ARG A 309 0.40 13.60 -17.37
N HIS A 310 -0.47 13.83 -16.41
CA HIS A 310 -0.06 14.22 -15.06
C HIS A 310 0.67 13.08 -14.35
N ALA A 311 0.15 11.87 -14.40
CA ALA A 311 0.79 10.67 -13.88
C ALA A 311 2.16 10.37 -14.53
N ALA A 312 2.34 10.74 -15.81
CA ALA A 312 3.63 10.67 -16.52
C ALA A 312 4.60 11.81 -16.14
N GLY A 313 4.29 12.61 -15.12
CA GLY A 313 5.17 13.67 -14.59
C GLY A 313 5.01 15.04 -15.25
N VAL A 314 4.00 15.24 -16.14
CA VAL A 314 3.74 16.58 -16.68
C VAL A 314 3.22 17.49 -15.57
N PRO A 315 3.87 18.62 -15.26
CA PRO A 315 3.46 19.50 -14.18
C PRO A 315 2.03 20.04 -14.37
N LEU A 316 1.29 20.15 -13.28
CA LEU A 316 -0.10 20.65 -13.32
C LEU A 316 -0.23 22.04 -13.93
N VAL A 317 0.79 22.90 -13.74
CA VAL A 317 0.84 24.23 -14.35
C VAL A 317 0.92 24.18 -15.89
N THR A 318 1.57 23.16 -16.43
CA THR A 318 1.61 22.93 -17.90
C THR A 318 0.23 22.54 -18.41
N LEU A 319 -0.48 21.68 -17.69
CA LEU A 319 -1.87 21.32 -17.99
C LEU A 319 -2.76 22.57 -17.91
N ALA A 320 -2.64 23.35 -16.84
CA ALA A 320 -3.39 24.59 -16.66
C ALA A 320 -3.19 25.57 -17.82
N ASN A 321 -1.97 25.68 -18.34
CA ASN A 321 -1.70 26.51 -19.50
C ASN A 321 -2.47 26.02 -20.74
N GLN A 322 -2.54 24.72 -20.98
CA GLN A 322 -3.30 24.15 -22.09
C GLN A 322 -4.81 24.44 -21.95
N PHE A 323 -5.34 24.44 -20.73
CA PHE A 323 -6.73 24.83 -20.46
C PHE A 323 -6.98 26.28 -20.87
N LEU A 324 -6.11 27.20 -20.48
CA LEU A 324 -6.27 28.64 -20.76
C LEU A 324 -6.20 28.99 -22.26
N VAL A 325 -5.43 28.23 -23.06
CA VAL A 325 -5.33 28.42 -24.50
C VAL A 325 -6.33 27.58 -25.29
N SER A 326 -7.14 26.73 -24.60
CA SER A 326 -8.12 25.88 -25.28
C SER A 326 -9.23 26.68 -25.93
N SER A 327 -9.77 26.14 -27.03
CA SER A 327 -10.94 26.71 -27.69
C SER A 327 -12.17 26.79 -26.77
N GLU A 328 -12.26 25.89 -25.78
CA GLU A 328 -13.34 25.89 -24.78
C GLU A 328 -13.23 27.11 -23.86
N PHE A 329 -12.05 27.35 -23.29
CA PHE A 329 -11.81 28.53 -22.45
C PHE A 329 -12.10 29.82 -23.24
N GLN A 330 -11.58 29.91 -24.47
CA GLN A 330 -11.77 31.08 -25.32
C GLN A 330 -13.25 31.33 -25.68
N ARG A 331 -14.00 30.28 -26.01
CA ARG A 331 -15.45 30.41 -26.26
C ARG A 331 -16.23 30.84 -25.03
N ARG A 332 -15.81 30.39 -23.81
CA ARG A 332 -16.55 30.63 -22.59
C ARG A 332 -16.26 31.99 -21.97
N TYR A 333 -15.01 32.41 -22.02
CA TYR A 333 -14.53 33.62 -21.34
C TYR A 333 -13.88 34.67 -22.27
N GLY A 334 -13.69 34.32 -23.52
CA GLY A 334 -12.94 35.15 -24.47
C GLY A 334 -11.45 35.22 -24.12
N SER A 335 -10.85 36.37 -24.34
CA SER A 335 -9.47 36.69 -23.93
C SER A 335 -9.48 37.71 -22.78
N PRO A 336 -9.86 37.33 -21.58
CA PRO A 336 -10.05 38.27 -20.48
C PRO A 336 -8.73 38.93 -20.08
N GLY A 337 -8.76 40.24 -19.76
CA GLY A 337 -7.65 40.90 -19.06
C GLY A 337 -7.44 40.31 -17.69
N ASN A 338 -6.36 40.69 -16.98
CA ASN A 338 -6.01 40.09 -15.70
C ASN A 338 -7.13 40.19 -14.65
N THR A 339 -7.77 41.35 -14.54
CA THR A 339 -8.87 41.56 -13.57
C THR A 339 -10.07 40.66 -13.88
N ALA A 340 -10.49 40.58 -15.12
CA ALA A 340 -11.59 39.71 -15.52
C ALA A 340 -11.23 38.22 -15.35
N TYR A 341 -9.99 37.84 -15.63
CA TYR A 341 -9.50 36.48 -15.39
C TYR A 341 -9.51 36.12 -13.91
N ILE A 342 -9.07 37.00 -13.03
CA ILE A 342 -9.14 36.83 -11.59
C ILE A 342 -10.58 36.61 -11.12
N ASP A 343 -11.52 37.44 -11.63
CA ASP A 343 -12.93 37.29 -11.30
C ASP A 343 -13.53 35.95 -11.75
N VAL A 344 -13.12 35.45 -12.92
CA VAL A 344 -13.47 34.08 -13.36
C VAL A 344 -13.01 33.02 -12.34
N LEU A 345 -11.77 33.10 -11.84
CA LEU A 345 -11.28 32.14 -10.86
C LEU A 345 -12.03 32.23 -9.53
N TYR A 346 -12.29 33.45 -9.04
CA TYR A 346 -13.06 33.66 -7.82
C TYR A 346 -14.47 33.07 -7.92
N ARG A 347 -15.18 33.31 -9.04
CA ARG A 347 -16.52 32.73 -9.27
C ARG A 347 -16.50 31.22 -9.38
N ASN A 348 -15.56 30.66 -10.14
CA ASN A 348 -15.49 29.21 -10.35
C ASN A 348 -15.08 28.44 -9.08
N VAL A 349 -14.15 28.99 -8.30
CA VAL A 349 -13.56 28.33 -7.13
C VAL A 349 -14.30 28.69 -5.84
N LEU A 350 -14.50 29.99 -5.62
CA LEU A 350 -15.04 30.50 -4.36
C LEU A 350 -16.55 30.79 -4.43
N GLY A 351 -17.14 30.79 -5.65
CA GLY A 351 -18.57 31.03 -5.86
C GLY A 351 -19.01 32.48 -5.62
N ARG A 352 -18.08 33.42 -5.60
CA ARG A 352 -18.31 34.87 -5.42
C ARG A 352 -17.39 35.68 -6.32
N PRO A 353 -17.72 36.93 -6.63
CA PRO A 353 -16.79 37.82 -7.30
C PRO A 353 -15.56 38.09 -6.44
N ALA A 354 -14.46 38.48 -7.07
CA ALA A 354 -13.28 38.93 -6.36
C ALA A 354 -13.61 40.23 -5.61
N ASP A 355 -13.23 40.31 -4.33
CA ASP A 355 -13.23 41.59 -3.60
C ASP A 355 -12.09 42.49 -4.11
N ALA A 356 -12.20 43.80 -3.87
CA ALA A 356 -11.26 44.77 -4.40
C ALA A 356 -9.80 44.48 -3.98
N SER A 357 -9.58 44.07 -2.73
CA SER A 357 -8.25 43.81 -2.21
C SER A 357 -7.64 42.56 -2.82
N GLY A 358 -8.41 41.49 -2.97
CA GLY A 358 -7.99 40.24 -3.59
C GLY A 358 -7.71 40.41 -5.09
N ALA A 359 -8.61 41.13 -5.79
CA ALA A 359 -8.43 41.44 -7.21
C ALA A 359 -7.14 42.23 -7.45
N ASP A 360 -6.90 43.25 -6.64
CA ASP A 360 -5.73 44.13 -6.74
C ASP A 360 -4.43 43.36 -6.38
N TYR A 361 -4.45 42.54 -5.33
CA TYR A 361 -3.30 41.69 -4.96
C TYR A 361 -2.86 40.78 -6.12
N TRP A 362 -3.79 40.04 -6.70
CA TRP A 362 -3.47 39.12 -7.79
C TRP A 362 -3.12 39.82 -9.08
N ASN A 363 -3.80 40.96 -9.40
CA ASN A 363 -3.51 41.73 -10.58
C ASN A 363 -2.08 42.26 -10.55
N ARG A 364 -1.63 42.82 -9.43
CA ARG A 364 -0.23 43.29 -9.28
C ARG A 364 0.76 42.14 -9.49
N ARG A 365 0.50 40.95 -8.98
CA ARG A 365 1.41 39.80 -9.12
C ARG A 365 1.46 39.31 -10.57
N LEU A 366 0.34 39.27 -11.26
CA LEU A 366 0.27 38.93 -12.68
C LEU A 366 1.00 39.97 -13.56
N THR A 367 0.73 41.25 -13.33
CA THR A 367 1.33 42.37 -14.09
C THR A 367 2.86 42.44 -13.85
N ALA A 368 3.31 42.18 -12.64
CA ALA A 368 4.74 42.13 -12.31
C ALA A 368 5.43 40.83 -12.73
N GLY A 369 4.75 39.86 -13.38
CA GLY A 369 5.30 38.57 -13.79
C GLY A 369 5.68 37.67 -12.64
N ARG A 370 5.25 37.97 -11.40
CA ARG A 370 5.56 37.16 -10.20
C ARG A 370 4.78 35.84 -10.15
N ILE A 371 3.73 35.74 -10.94
CA ILE A 371 2.97 34.52 -11.18
C ILE A 371 2.43 34.55 -12.61
N THR A 372 2.36 33.39 -13.26
CA THR A 372 1.68 33.26 -14.55
C THR A 372 0.18 33.01 -14.35
N ARG A 373 -0.65 33.23 -15.35
CA ARG A 373 -2.08 32.88 -15.30
C ARG A 373 -2.29 31.40 -15.01
N ALA A 374 -1.50 30.52 -15.62
CA ALA A 374 -1.53 29.08 -15.34
C ALA A 374 -1.14 28.78 -13.90
N GLY A 375 -0.10 29.43 -13.38
CA GLY A 375 0.30 29.29 -11.98
C GLY A 375 -0.81 29.75 -11.01
N LEU A 376 -1.49 30.86 -11.34
CA LEU A 376 -2.62 31.34 -10.55
C LEU A 376 -3.80 30.37 -10.57
N LEU A 377 -4.14 29.80 -11.73
CA LEU A 377 -5.17 28.76 -11.85
C LEU A 377 -4.85 27.56 -10.95
N VAL A 378 -3.61 27.07 -10.97
CA VAL A 378 -3.18 25.95 -10.09
C VAL A 378 -3.26 26.35 -8.62
N GLN A 379 -2.83 27.56 -8.26
CA GLN A 379 -2.88 28.00 -6.87
C GLN A 379 -4.32 28.07 -6.34
N PHE A 380 -5.28 28.48 -7.16
CA PHE A 380 -6.69 28.46 -6.79
C PHE A 380 -7.25 27.04 -6.76
N SER A 381 -7.01 26.23 -7.79
CA SER A 381 -7.54 24.86 -7.88
C SER A 381 -7.03 23.97 -6.75
N GLU A 382 -5.76 24.14 -6.34
CA GLU A 382 -5.11 23.30 -5.31
C GLU A 382 -5.06 23.94 -3.93
N SER A 383 -5.74 25.06 -3.72
CA SER A 383 -5.88 25.67 -2.39
C SER A 383 -6.58 24.69 -1.43
N SER A 384 -6.22 24.75 -0.15
CA SER A 384 -6.85 23.92 0.90
C SER A 384 -8.36 24.15 0.98
N GLU A 385 -8.80 25.41 0.82
CA GLU A 385 -10.21 25.76 0.79
C GLU A 385 -10.94 25.09 -0.38
N ASN A 386 -10.40 25.19 -1.62
CA ASN A 386 -11.02 24.55 -2.77
C ASN A 386 -11.03 23.02 -2.68
N LYS A 387 -9.94 22.43 -2.19
CA LYS A 387 -9.86 20.97 -1.94
C LYS A 387 -10.97 20.51 -1.00
N ALA A 388 -11.13 21.18 0.13
CA ALA A 388 -12.18 20.86 1.09
C ALA A 388 -13.58 21.06 0.50
N LYS A 389 -13.82 22.23 -0.14
CA LYS A 389 -15.11 22.58 -0.73
C LYS A 389 -15.55 21.65 -1.86
N THR A 390 -14.61 21.18 -2.65
CA THR A 390 -14.89 20.35 -3.85
C THR A 390 -14.71 18.85 -3.63
N ALA A 391 -14.26 18.40 -2.46
CA ALA A 391 -13.86 17.01 -2.22
C ALA A 391 -14.91 15.98 -2.69
N SER A 392 -16.15 16.08 -2.19
CA SER A 392 -17.23 15.15 -2.58
C SER A 392 -17.55 15.22 -4.06
N LYS A 393 -17.59 16.44 -4.63
CA LYS A 393 -17.88 16.66 -6.05
C LYS A 393 -16.80 16.07 -6.96
N VAL A 394 -15.54 16.21 -6.57
CA VAL A 394 -14.38 15.69 -7.31
C VAL A 394 -14.35 14.16 -7.22
N GLU A 395 -14.53 13.57 -6.04
CA GLU A 395 -14.62 12.12 -5.87
C GLU A 395 -15.75 11.52 -6.71
N ALA A 396 -16.96 12.07 -6.61
CA ALA A 396 -18.09 11.62 -7.40
C ALA A 396 -17.82 11.75 -8.92
N SER A 397 -17.14 12.83 -9.34
CA SER A 397 -16.74 13.01 -10.72
C SER A 397 -15.78 11.91 -11.20
N VAL A 398 -14.71 11.63 -10.44
CA VAL A 398 -13.73 10.60 -10.82
C VAL A 398 -14.40 9.24 -10.92
N VAL A 399 -15.25 8.87 -9.95
CA VAL A 399 -15.97 7.59 -9.94
C VAL A 399 -16.95 7.49 -11.11
N TYR A 400 -17.83 8.50 -11.30
CA TYR A 400 -18.85 8.43 -12.34
C TYR A 400 -18.27 8.53 -13.75
N VAL A 401 -17.33 9.44 -13.97
CA VAL A 401 -16.69 9.61 -15.27
C VAL A 401 -15.89 8.35 -15.64
N GLY A 402 -15.22 7.74 -14.69
CA GLY A 402 -14.51 6.48 -14.90
C GLY A 402 -15.47 5.31 -15.16
N MET A 403 -16.39 5.06 -14.23
CA MET A 403 -17.23 3.87 -14.23
C MET A 403 -18.44 4.00 -15.16
N VAL A 404 -19.17 5.13 -15.16
CA VAL A 404 -20.42 5.31 -15.91
C VAL A 404 -20.23 6.09 -17.23
N LEU A 405 -19.01 6.56 -17.49
CA LEU A 405 -18.61 7.27 -18.71
C LEU A 405 -19.27 8.64 -18.91
N ARG A 406 -19.92 9.16 -17.88
CA ARG A 406 -20.58 10.49 -17.87
C ARG A 406 -20.39 11.19 -16.54
N ALA A 407 -20.63 12.48 -16.51
CA ALA A 407 -20.65 13.22 -15.26
C ALA A 407 -21.79 12.75 -14.34
N PRO A 408 -21.60 12.81 -13.00
CA PRO A 408 -22.68 12.52 -12.05
C PRO A 408 -23.80 13.55 -12.15
N ASP A 409 -25.03 13.08 -11.96
CA ASP A 409 -26.19 13.94 -11.89
C ASP A 409 -26.17 14.81 -10.61
N PRO A 410 -26.86 15.97 -10.59
CA PRO A 410 -26.92 16.83 -9.40
C PRO A 410 -27.42 16.10 -8.13
N SER A 411 -28.37 15.16 -8.30
CA SER A 411 -28.89 14.34 -7.20
C SER A 411 -27.80 13.45 -6.56
N VAL A 412 -26.95 12.85 -7.39
CA VAL A 412 -25.81 12.05 -6.92
C VAL A 412 -24.79 12.92 -6.19
N LEU A 413 -24.49 14.10 -6.74
CA LEU A 413 -23.57 15.03 -6.09
C LEU A 413 -24.05 15.44 -4.70
N SER A 414 -25.35 15.77 -4.58
CA SER A 414 -25.97 16.14 -3.31
C SER A 414 -26.02 14.97 -2.33
N TRP A 415 -26.39 13.78 -2.81
CA TRP A 415 -26.42 12.56 -2.01
C TRP A 415 -25.02 12.21 -1.46
N TRP A 416 -24.00 12.21 -2.33
CA TRP A 416 -22.63 11.90 -1.90
C TRP A 416 -22.07 12.95 -0.94
N ALA A 417 -22.36 14.23 -1.18
CA ALA A 417 -21.95 15.28 -0.24
C ALA A 417 -22.51 15.05 1.16
N THR A 418 -23.80 14.65 1.27
CA THR A 418 -24.44 14.31 2.54
C THR A 418 -23.79 13.08 3.19
N LYS A 419 -23.58 12.00 2.42
CA LYS A 419 -22.94 10.77 2.92
C LYS A 419 -21.53 11.01 3.42
N LYS A 420 -20.73 11.77 2.66
CA LYS A 420 -19.37 12.12 3.04
C LYS A 420 -19.34 12.97 4.32
N ALA A 421 -20.25 13.93 4.45
CA ALA A 421 -20.37 14.76 5.65
C ALA A 421 -20.74 13.94 6.91
N SER A 422 -21.46 12.82 6.74
CA SER A 422 -21.77 11.87 7.83
C SER A 422 -20.68 10.83 8.07
N GLY A 423 -19.50 10.96 7.42
CA GLY A 423 -18.36 10.05 7.63
C GLY A 423 -18.44 8.74 6.83
N SER A 424 -19.34 8.62 5.84
CA SER A 424 -19.42 7.41 5.01
C SER A 424 -18.14 7.21 4.21
N PRO A 425 -17.60 5.97 4.13
CA PRO A 425 -16.40 5.67 3.34
C PRO A 425 -16.66 5.81 1.85
N LEU A 426 -15.61 6.02 1.07
CA LEU A 426 -15.69 6.17 -0.39
C LEU A 426 -16.28 4.90 -1.07
N SER A 427 -16.10 3.74 -0.46
CA SER A 427 -16.73 2.49 -0.94
C SER A 427 -18.25 2.59 -1.03
N THR A 428 -18.90 3.38 -0.17
CA THR A 428 -20.35 3.63 -0.28
C THR A 428 -20.75 4.23 -1.63
N LEU A 429 -19.91 5.11 -2.19
CA LEU A 429 -20.15 5.68 -3.52
C LEU A 429 -19.83 4.67 -4.62
N THR A 430 -18.71 3.96 -4.52
CA THR A 430 -18.33 2.97 -5.53
C THR A 430 -19.26 1.76 -5.53
N ASP A 431 -19.80 1.33 -4.38
CA ASP A 431 -20.85 0.30 -4.28
C ASP A 431 -22.11 0.72 -5.04
N LEU A 432 -22.60 1.94 -4.76
CA LEU A 432 -23.78 2.48 -5.46
C LEU A 432 -23.60 2.44 -6.98
N VAL A 433 -22.43 2.85 -7.47
CA VAL A 433 -22.15 2.91 -8.90
C VAL A 433 -21.96 1.53 -9.48
N TYR A 434 -21.21 0.65 -8.80
CA TYR A 434 -20.95 -0.72 -9.22
C TYR A 434 -22.24 -1.54 -9.38
N ASP A 435 -23.18 -1.36 -8.46
CA ASP A 435 -24.47 -2.05 -8.49
C ASP A 435 -25.49 -1.42 -9.44
N SER A 436 -25.22 -0.25 -9.99
CA SER A 436 -26.13 0.44 -10.90
C SER A 436 -26.25 -0.27 -12.25
N SER A 437 -27.44 -0.25 -12.85
CA SER A 437 -27.64 -0.70 -14.23
C SER A 437 -26.78 0.10 -15.23
N ALA A 438 -26.53 1.36 -14.94
CA ALA A 438 -25.68 2.22 -15.77
C ALA A 438 -24.24 1.71 -15.88
N TYR A 439 -23.71 1.08 -14.83
CA TYR A 439 -22.40 0.44 -14.86
C TYR A 439 -22.46 -0.98 -15.44
N ARG A 440 -23.38 -1.80 -14.93
CA ARG A 440 -23.47 -3.23 -15.31
C ARG A 440 -23.80 -3.44 -16.77
N ASN A 441 -24.61 -2.56 -17.39
CA ASN A 441 -24.98 -2.67 -18.80
C ASN A 441 -23.86 -2.23 -19.78
N ARG A 442 -22.67 -1.90 -19.27
CA ARG A 442 -21.49 -1.64 -20.10
C ARG A 442 -20.82 -2.93 -20.59
N PHE A 443 -21.15 -4.06 -19.98
CA PHE A 443 -20.54 -5.39 -20.14
C PHE A 443 -21.63 -6.44 -20.48
#